data_4812bec176f738bff0e819d8b713db5d
#
_entry.id   4812bec176f738bff0e819d8b713db5d
#
_cell.length_a   1.000
_cell.length_b   1.000
_cell.length_c   1.000
_cell.angle_alpha   90.00
_cell.angle_beta   90.00
_cell.angle_gamma   90.00
#
_symmetry.space_group_name_H-M   'P 1'
#
loop_
_entity.id
_entity.type
_entity.pdbx_description
1 polymer ?
#
loop_
_entity_poly.entity_id
_entity_poly.type
_entity_poly.pdbx_seq_one_letter_code
_entity_poly.pdbx_strand_id
1 'polypeptide(L)'
;MGVIRKNGHKAFDLGNLYVPPVSEADKFVRGNSMKYLDAIVEVNTNLAELVYDTLRGGAFPLVIGGDHSLGLGSASGVGKCYDDFGIIWLDAHGDINTSETSPSGNIHGMPLSALMGMGSEELVNIYAPGNKVNPQNVFLVGTRSLDEGEWDLIEREKLSVYTMETIHLKGIGFVAEDIKRKLKDGRSATCISA
;
A
#
# COMPACT_ATOMS: atom_id res chain seq x y z
N MET A 1 7.36 20.80 3.20
CA MET A 1 8.58 21.02 4.04
C MET A 1 8.42 22.16 5.06
N GLY A 2 7.93 23.34 4.69
CA GLY A 2 7.83 24.49 5.61
C GLY A 2 6.99 24.25 6.88
N VAL A 3 5.83 23.57 6.74
CA VAL A 3 4.94 23.29 7.89
C VAL A 3 5.56 22.26 8.83
N ILE A 4 6.21 21.23 8.31
CA ILE A 4 6.87 20.17 9.10
C ILE A 4 8.00 20.80 9.96
N ARG A 5 8.82 21.65 9.36
CA ARG A 5 9.90 22.37 10.08
C ARG A 5 9.37 23.35 11.11
N LYS A 6 8.27 24.06 10.80
CA LYS A 6 7.62 24.98 11.79
C LYS A 6 7.08 24.24 13.02
N ASN A 7 6.73 22.96 12.90
CA ASN A 7 6.30 22.11 14.00
C ASN A 7 7.46 21.42 14.74
N GLY A 8 8.71 21.86 14.51
CA GLY A 8 9.89 21.40 15.26
C GLY A 8 10.53 20.12 14.72
N HIS A 9 10.06 19.59 13.61
CA HIS A 9 10.64 18.38 13.00
C HIS A 9 11.75 18.74 12.01
N LYS A 10 12.82 17.96 11.99
CA LYS A 10 13.82 18.00 10.93
C LYS A 10 13.24 17.32 9.70
N ALA A 11 13.28 17.97 8.55
CA ALA A 11 12.77 17.41 7.29
C ALA A 11 13.83 17.55 6.20
N PHE A 12 14.10 16.44 5.54
CA PHE A 12 15.02 16.33 4.42
C PHE A 12 14.21 16.00 3.15
N ASP A 13 14.54 16.66 2.06
CA ASP A 13 13.97 16.38 0.76
C ASP A 13 14.95 15.47 0.00
N LEU A 14 14.53 14.27 -0.32
CA LEU A 14 15.33 13.30 -1.06
C LEU A 14 15.18 13.47 -2.59
N GLY A 15 14.41 14.47 -3.02
CA GLY A 15 14.13 14.73 -4.43
C GLY A 15 13.04 13.83 -4.99
N ASN A 16 12.96 13.81 -6.32
CA ASN A 16 11.99 13.01 -7.05
C ASN A 16 12.57 11.66 -7.44
N LEU A 17 11.80 10.62 -7.25
CA LEU A 17 12.11 9.31 -7.83
C LEU A 17 12.00 9.38 -9.35
N TYR A 18 12.94 8.77 -10.05
CA TYR A 18 12.86 8.63 -11.50
C TYR A 18 11.68 7.72 -11.87
N VAL A 19 10.85 8.19 -12.77
CA VAL A 19 9.76 7.43 -13.38
C VAL A 19 10.10 7.26 -14.86
N PRO A 20 10.26 6.03 -15.37
CA PRO A 20 10.56 5.82 -16.77
C PRO A 20 9.42 6.34 -17.64
N PRO A 21 9.71 6.97 -18.78
CA PRO A 21 8.70 7.37 -19.75
C PRO A 21 8.03 6.11 -20.32
N VAL A 22 6.71 6.11 -20.38
CA VAL A 22 5.91 5.03 -20.96
C VAL A 22 5.06 5.52 -22.12
N SER A 23 4.77 4.64 -23.06
CA SER A 23 3.91 4.86 -24.22
C SER A 23 2.74 3.87 -24.23
N GLU A 24 1.78 4.03 -25.14
CA GLU A 24 0.72 3.04 -25.33
C GLU A 24 1.24 1.65 -25.72
N ALA A 25 2.43 1.56 -26.35
CA ALA A 25 3.06 0.29 -26.67
C ALA A 25 3.53 -0.50 -25.42
N ASP A 26 3.79 0.20 -24.33
CA ASP A 26 4.26 -0.38 -23.07
C ASP A 26 3.10 -0.81 -22.15
N LYS A 27 1.86 -0.52 -22.56
CA LYS A 27 0.66 -0.72 -21.74
C LYS A 27 0.44 -2.17 -21.35
N PHE A 28 0.65 -3.09 -22.28
CA PHE A 28 0.52 -4.52 -22.03
C PHE A 28 1.75 -5.23 -22.53
N VAL A 29 2.63 -5.62 -21.62
CA VAL A 29 3.84 -6.35 -21.93
C VAL A 29 3.71 -7.83 -21.58
N ARG A 30 4.46 -8.68 -22.29
CA ARG A 30 4.53 -10.13 -22.02
C ARG A 30 3.18 -10.87 -22.04
N GLY A 31 2.16 -10.30 -22.69
CA GLY A 31 0.84 -10.95 -22.83
C GLY A 31 0.00 -11.00 -21.55
N ASN A 32 0.36 -10.23 -20.51
CA ASN A 32 -0.44 -10.11 -19.32
C ASN A 32 -1.49 -8.99 -19.41
N SER A 33 -2.47 -8.99 -18.50
CA SER A 33 -3.55 -8.00 -18.45
C SER A 33 -3.21 -6.75 -17.62
N MET A 34 -2.05 -6.70 -16.97
CA MET A 34 -1.64 -5.60 -16.09
C MET A 34 -0.98 -4.48 -16.90
N LYS A 35 -1.48 -3.26 -16.72
CA LYS A 35 -1.01 -2.09 -17.46
C LYS A 35 0.29 -1.55 -16.89
N TYR A 36 1.28 -1.31 -17.77
CA TYR A 36 2.57 -0.68 -17.46
C TYR A 36 3.36 -1.41 -16.38
N LEU A 37 3.24 -2.74 -16.32
CA LEU A 37 3.81 -3.58 -15.27
C LEU A 37 5.31 -3.31 -15.05
N ASP A 38 6.12 -3.31 -16.11
CA ASP A 38 7.57 -3.18 -15.97
C ASP A 38 7.97 -1.84 -15.32
N ALA A 39 7.34 -0.74 -15.76
CA ALA A 39 7.58 0.58 -15.19
C ALA A 39 7.15 0.66 -13.71
N ILE A 40 5.99 0.09 -13.38
CA ILE A 40 5.48 0.08 -12.00
C ILE A 40 6.37 -0.77 -11.10
N VAL A 41 6.85 -1.92 -11.55
CA VAL A 41 7.79 -2.78 -10.80
C VAL A 41 9.10 -2.03 -10.55
N GLU A 42 9.67 -1.39 -11.57
CA GLU A 42 10.91 -0.61 -11.44
C GLU A 42 10.76 0.53 -10.43
N VAL A 43 9.72 1.36 -10.58
CA VAL A 43 9.48 2.51 -9.68
C VAL A 43 9.25 2.04 -8.24
N ASN A 44 8.45 1.01 -8.03
CA ASN A 44 8.16 0.52 -6.70
C ASN A 44 9.35 -0.19 -6.04
N THR A 45 10.21 -0.85 -6.83
CA THR A 45 11.45 -1.43 -6.30
C THR A 45 12.40 -0.33 -5.81
N ASN A 46 12.61 0.72 -6.61
CA ASN A 46 13.44 1.87 -6.24
C ASN A 46 12.85 2.63 -5.04
N LEU A 47 11.52 2.78 -4.99
CA LEU A 47 10.84 3.40 -3.85
C LEU A 47 11.04 2.59 -2.57
N ALA A 48 10.89 1.27 -2.65
CA ALA A 48 11.05 0.40 -1.50
C ALA A 48 12.46 0.48 -0.90
N GLU A 49 13.49 0.57 -1.75
CA GLU A 49 14.88 0.77 -1.32
C GLU A 49 15.05 2.10 -0.57
N LEU A 50 14.53 3.21 -1.12
CA LEU A 50 14.59 4.52 -0.45
C LEU A 50 13.86 4.54 0.89
N VAL A 51 12.69 3.89 0.98
CA VAL A 51 11.94 3.77 2.24
C VAL A 51 12.72 2.94 3.25
N TYR A 52 13.27 1.80 2.82
CA TYR A 52 14.10 0.95 3.67
C TYR A 52 15.31 1.71 4.22
N ASP A 53 16.09 2.39 3.37
CA ASP A 53 17.27 3.15 3.77
C ASP A 53 16.92 4.31 4.71
N THR A 54 15.79 4.99 4.45
CA THR A 54 15.27 6.05 5.32
C THR A 54 14.98 5.52 6.73
N LEU A 55 14.29 4.39 6.84
CA LEU A 55 13.98 3.74 8.11
C LEU A 55 15.25 3.25 8.82
N ARG A 56 16.18 2.64 8.09
CA ARG A 56 17.47 2.21 8.63
C ARG A 56 18.31 3.39 9.14
N GLY A 57 18.17 4.54 8.50
CA GLY A 57 18.77 5.81 8.98
C GLY A 57 18.08 6.44 10.21
N GLY A 58 17.02 5.81 10.74
CA GLY A 58 16.26 6.30 11.89
C GLY A 58 15.34 7.48 11.57
N ALA A 59 14.99 7.69 10.29
CA ALA A 59 14.08 8.73 9.85
C ALA A 59 12.70 8.14 9.46
N PHE A 60 11.67 8.99 9.51
CA PHE A 60 10.33 8.64 9.07
C PHE A 60 10.17 8.97 7.58
N PRO A 61 9.88 7.99 6.71
CA PRO A 61 9.64 8.24 5.30
C PRO A 61 8.25 8.86 5.08
N LEU A 62 8.20 9.96 4.34
CA LEU A 62 6.98 10.57 3.83
C LEU A 62 7.04 10.56 2.30
N VAL A 63 6.27 9.68 1.69
CA VAL A 63 6.16 9.54 0.23
C VAL A 63 4.99 10.40 -0.25
N ILE A 64 5.22 11.22 -1.26
CA ILE A 64 4.19 12.04 -1.91
C ILE A 64 4.30 11.79 -3.41
N GLY A 65 3.22 11.39 -4.04
CA GLY A 65 3.30 11.14 -5.48
C GLY A 65 2.04 10.55 -6.08
N GLY A 66 2.14 10.09 -7.27
CA GLY A 66 1.32 9.44 -8.23
C GLY A 66 -0.03 8.84 -7.78
N ASP A 67 -0.25 7.62 -8.25
CA ASP A 67 -1.42 6.85 -7.84
C ASP A 67 -1.09 5.86 -6.69
N HIS A 68 -2.09 5.13 -6.22
CA HIS A 68 -1.95 4.26 -5.05
C HIS A 68 -1.04 3.02 -5.28
N SER A 69 -0.57 2.77 -6.51
CA SER A 69 0.44 1.73 -6.77
C SER A 69 1.73 1.96 -5.98
N LEU A 70 2.06 3.23 -5.64
CA LEU A 70 3.22 3.56 -4.81
C LEU A 70 3.14 3.01 -3.38
N GLY A 71 1.95 2.69 -2.91
CA GLY A 71 1.75 2.00 -1.63
C GLY A 71 2.46 0.64 -1.58
N LEU A 72 2.57 -0.04 -2.73
CA LEU A 72 3.28 -1.32 -2.84
C LEU A 72 4.78 -1.17 -2.52
N GLY A 73 5.46 -0.21 -3.14
CA GLY A 73 6.88 0.06 -2.86
C GLY A 73 7.10 0.56 -1.44
N SER A 74 6.27 1.50 -0.99
CA SER A 74 6.37 2.07 0.35
C SER A 74 6.26 0.99 1.43
N ALA A 75 5.22 0.15 1.38
CA ALA A 75 5.00 -0.91 2.36
C ALA A 75 6.01 -2.07 2.22
N SER A 76 6.51 -2.34 1.00
CA SER A 76 7.59 -3.33 0.82
C SER A 76 8.88 -2.92 1.51
N GLY A 77 9.24 -1.63 1.45
CA GLY A 77 10.38 -1.09 2.20
C GLY A 77 10.20 -1.18 3.71
N VAL A 78 8.98 -0.93 4.22
CA VAL A 78 8.63 -1.13 5.63
C VAL A 78 8.75 -2.59 6.03
N GLY A 79 8.18 -3.52 5.25
CA GLY A 79 8.21 -4.96 5.52
C GLY A 79 9.61 -5.56 5.50
N LYS A 80 10.58 -4.90 4.84
CA LYS A 80 11.99 -5.29 4.90
C LYS A 80 12.67 -4.88 6.22
N CYS A 81 12.15 -3.83 6.89
CA CYS A 81 12.66 -3.36 8.18
C CYS A 81 12.00 -4.04 9.37
N TYR A 82 10.74 -4.44 9.24
CA TYR A 82 9.91 -4.91 10.34
C TYR A 82 9.19 -6.19 9.96
N ASP A 83 9.43 -7.27 10.68
CA ASP A 83 8.82 -8.59 10.42
C ASP A 83 7.31 -8.61 10.70
N ASP A 84 6.84 -7.79 11.63
CA ASP A 84 5.42 -7.66 11.97
C ASP A 84 5.01 -6.19 12.02
N PHE A 85 4.27 -5.74 11.02
CA PHE A 85 3.73 -4.38 10.95
C PHE A 85 2.27 -4.39 10.50
N GLY A 86 1.57 -3.28 10.76
CA GLY A 86 0.20 -3.07 10.29
C GLY A 86 0.13 -2.08 9.14
N ILE A 87 -0.89 -2.22 8.30
CA ILE A 87 -1.20 -1.26 7.24
C ILE A 87 -2.57 -0.65 7.51
N ILE A 88 -2.64 0.68 7.54
CA ILE A 88 -3.88 1.43 7.50
C ILE A 88 -4.01 2.01 6.09
N TRP A 89 -5.00 1.49 5.33
CA TRP A 89 -5.26 1.88 3.95
C TRP A 89 -6.46 2.81 3.90
N LEU A 90 -6.19 4.11 3.71
CA LEU A 90 -7.21 5.16 3.72
C LEU A 90 -7.66 5.46 2.29
N ASP A 91 -8.67 4.76 1.81
CA ASP A 91 -9.16 4.92 0.44
C ASP A 91 -10.68 4.67 0.33
N ALA A 92 -11.25 5.18 -0.77
CA ALA A 92 -12.60 4.86 -1.23
C ALA A 92 -12.72 3.40 -1.71
N HIS A 93 -11.62 2.85 -2.25
CA HIS A 93 -11.49 1.54 -2.88
C HIS A 93 -10.80 0.56 -1.94
N GLY A 94 -10.73 -0.71 -2.35
CA GLY A 94 -10.03 -1.74 -1.59
C GLY A 94 -8.57 -1.87 -2.00
N ASP A 95 -8.28 -1.67 -3.29
CA ASP A 95 -6.99 -1.88 -3.94
C ASP A 95 -6.41 -3.28 -3.68
N ILE A 96 -7.34 -4.26 -3.58
CA ILE A 96 -7.08 -5.67 -3.30
C ILE A 96 -7.47 -6.60 -4.46
N ASN A 97 -7.73 -6.05 -5.63
CA ASN A 97 -7.87 -6.86 -6.83
C ASN A 97 -6.54 -7.57 -7.15
N THR A 98 -6.63 -8.65 -7.91
CA THR A 98 -5.49 -9.33 -8.52
C THR A 98 -5.51 -9.13 -10.04
N SER A 99 -4.49 -9.62 -10.75
CA SER A 99 -4.51 -9.65 -12.22
C SER A 99 -5.70 -10.45 -12.80
N GLU A 100 -6.28 -11.36 -12.01
CA GLU A 100 -7.40 -12.22 -12.40
C GLU A 100 -8.75 -11.58 -12.11
N THR A 101 -8.85 -10.79 -11.04
CA THR A 101 -10.12 -10.18 -10.60
C THR A 101 -10.29 -8.74 -11.06
N SER A 102 -9.20 -8.05 -11.44
CA SER A 102 -9.26 -6.64 -11.84
C SER A 102 -10.03 -6.45 -13.14
N PRO A 103 -11.12 -5.69 -13.16
CA PRO A 103 -11.88 -5.41 -14.38
C PRO A 103 -11.14 -4.49 -15.33
N SER A 104 -10.21 -3.70 -14.84
CA SER A 104 -9.49 -2.66 -15.61
C SER A 104 -8.07 -3.05 -16.00
N GLY A 105 -7.41 -3.94 -15.27
CA GLY A 105 -5.99 -4.23 -15.36
C GLY A 105 -5.08 -3.11 -14.85
N ASN A 106 -5.63 -2.10 -14.17
CA ASN A 106 -4.84 -1.03 -13.56
C ASN A 106 -4.22 -1.51 -12.25
N ILE A 107 -2.89 -1.42 -12.16
CA ILE A 107 -2.14 -1.95 -11.01
C ILE A 107 -2.39 -1.15 -9.72
N HIS A 108 -2.81 0.12 -9.80
CA HIS A 108 -3.15 0.87 -8.60
C HIS A 108 -4.29 0.24 -7.79
N GLY A 109 -5.13 -0.61 -8.38
CA GLY A 109 -6.16 -1.40 -7.68
C GLY A 109 -5.68 -2.77 -7.15
N MET A 110 -4.36 -3.05 -7.18
CA MET A 110 -3.79 -4.36 -6.81
C MET A 110 -2.72 -4.32 -5.70
N PRO A 111 -2.23 -3.16 -5.23
CA PRO A 111 -1.05 -3.12 -4.39
C PRO A 111 -1.25 -3.84 -3.06
N LEU A 112 -2.42 -3.73 -2.47
CA LEU A 112 -2.66 -4.31 -1.15
C LEU A 112 -2.80 -5.83 -1.19
N SER A 113 -3.39 -6.42 -2.24
CA SER A 113 -3.39 -7.87 -2.45
C SER A 113 -1.98 -8.40 -2.63
N ALA A 114 -1.14 -7.72 -3.42
CA ALA A 114 0.25 -8.11 -3.63
C ALA A 114 1.08 -8.05 -2.33
N LEU A 115 0.88 -7.04 -1.48
CA LEU A 115 1.51 -6.94 -0.16
C LEU A 115 1.11 -8.11 0.77
N MET A 116 -0.09 -8.63 0.63
CA MET A 116 -0.57 -9.81 1.33
C MET A 116 -0.11 -11.14 0.69
N GLY A 117 0.67 -11.09 -0.41
CA GLY A 117 1.19 -12.27 -1.10
C GLY A 117 0.24 -12.88 -2.12
N MET A 118 -0.74 -12.12 -2.61
CA MET A 118 -1.76 -12.59 -3.55
C MET A 118 -1.63 -11.89 -4.91
N GLY A 119 -1.95 -12.61 -5.98
CA GLY A 119 -1.90 -12.11 -7.36
C GLY A 119 -0.58 -12.41 -8.06
N SER A 120 -0.14 -11.50 -8.93
CA SER A 120 1.04 -11.69 -9.79
C SER A 120 2.34 -11.75 -8.99
N GLU A 121 3.19 -12.73 -9.31
CA GLU A 121 4.51 -12.89 -8.69
C GLU A 121 5.40 -11.65 -8.87
N GLU A 122 5.29 -10.94 -10.00
CA GLU A 122 6.05 -9.72 -10.25
C GLU A 122 5.73 -8.62 -9.24
N LEU A 123 4.47 -8.49 -8.83
CA LEU A 123 4.06 -7.53 -7.81
C LEU A 123 4.35 -8.04 -6.40
N VAL A 124 4.04 -9.30 -6.13
CA VAL A 124 4.27 -9.95 -4.82
C VAL A 124 5.73 -9.93 -4.43
N ASN A 125 6.66 -10.10 -5.39
CA ASN A 125 8.08 -10.19 -5.10
C ASN A 125 8.84 -8.86 -5.23
N ILE A 126 8.15 -7.72 -5.36
CA ILE A 126 8.80 -6.41 -5.34
C ILE A 126 9.66 -6.27 -4.09
N TYR A 127 10.95 -5.94 -4.29
CA TYR A 127 11.99 -5.68 -3.30
C TYR A 127 12.36 -6.87 -2.39
N ALA A 128 11.41 -7.71 -2.04
CA ALA A 128 11.63 -8.95 -1.27
C ALA A 128 10.60 -10.00 -1.69
N PRO A 129 10.92 -11.30 -1.64
CA PRO A 129 9.99 -12.35 -2.02
C PRO A 129 8.87 -12.54 -0.99
N GLY A 130 7.70 -12.96 -1.50
CA GLY A 130 6.54 -13.35 -0.69
C GLY A 130 5.77 -12.18 -0.08
N ASN A 131 4.83 -12.50 0.81
CA ASN A 131 4.00 -11.51 1.49
C ASN A 131 4.82 -10.57 2.38
N LYS A 132 4.41 -9.32 2.45
CA LYS A 132 5.04 -8.27 3.28
C LYS A 132 4.26 -8.06 4.57
N VAL A 133 2.95 -8.29 4.53
CA VAL A 133 2.04 -8.05 5.66
C VAL A 133 1.10 -9.24 5.85
N ASN A 134 0.77 -9.54 7.11
CA ASN A 134 -0.29 -10.49 7.43
C ASN A 134 -1.65 -9.83 7.13
N PRO A 135 -2.60 -10.50 6.44
CA PRO A 135 -3.95 -9.98 6.20
C PRO A 135 -4.67 -9.47 7.46
N GLN A 136 -4.44 -10.10 8.61
CA GLN A 136 -5.03 -9.68 9.89
C GLN A 136 -4.49 -8.35 10.41
N ASN A 137 -3.41 -7.83 9.83
CA ASN A 137 -2.79 -6.55 10.16
C ASN A 137 -3.14 -5.45 9.14
N VAL A 138 -4.07 -5.75 8.21
CA VAL A 138 -4.54 -4.80 7.19
C VAL A 138 -5.89 -4.22 7.61
N PHE A 139 -6.00 -2.90 7.55
CA PHE A 139 -7.17 -2.13 7.93
C PHE A 139 -7.60 -1.23 6.78
N LEU A 140 -8.70 -1.59 6.10
CA LEU A 140 -9.31 -0.76 5.07
C LEU A 140 -10.20 0.29 5.75
N VAL A 141 -9.96 1.57 5.47
CA VAL A 141 -10.66 2.68 6.12
C VAL A 141 -11.22 3.66 5.10
N GLY A 142 -12.52 3.92 5.16
CA GLY A 142 -13.20 4.85 4.25
C GLY A 142 -13.77 4.21 2.99
N THR A 143 -13.72 2.88 2.88
CA THR A 143 -14.20 2.15 1.70
C THR A 143 -15.68 2.42 1.43
N ARG A 144 -16.01 2.62 0.15
CA ARG A 144 -17.38 2.85 -0.33
C ARG A 144 -17.61 2.41 -1.78
N SER A 145 -16.55 1.95 -2.45
CA SER A 145 -16.60 1.44 -3.81
C SER A 145 -15.68 0.23 -3.89
N LEU A 146 -16.26 -0.94 -3.88
CA LEU A 146 -15.55 -2.23 -3.92
C LEU A 146 -16.10 -3.05 -5.07
N ASP A 147 -15.22 -3.71 -5.81
CA ASP A 147 -15.55 -4.68 -6.83
C ASP A 147 -15.97 -6.02 -6.21
N GLU A 148 -16.65 -6.87 -6.98
CA GLU A 148 -17.09 -8.20 -6.53
C GLU A 148 -15.90 -9.06 -6.04
N GLY A 149 -14.80 -9.07 -6.82
CA GLY A 149 -13.58 -9.80 -6.45
C GLY A 149 -12.91 -9.26 -5.17
N GLU A 150 -13.08 -7.97 -4.88
CA GLU A 150 -12.58 -7.37 -3.63
C GLU A 150 -13.43 -7.81 -2.43
N TRP A 151 -14.76 -7.88 -2.58
CA TRP A 151 -15.64 -8.41 -1.54
C TRP A 151 -15.32 -9.88 -1.21
N ASP A 152 -15.12 -10.72 -2.21
CA ASP A 152 -14.74 -12.12 -2.05
C ASP A 152 -13.43 -12.26 -1.27
N LEU A 153 -12.45 -11.40 -1.55
CA LEU A 153 -11.18 -11.40 -0.86
C LEU A 153 -11.32 -10.94 0.59
N ILE A 154 -12.09 -9.89 0.86
CA ILE A 154 -12.39 -9.39 2.21
C ILE A 154 -12.98 -10.50 3.08
N GLU A 155 -13.97 -11.23 2.56
CA GLU A 155 -14.63 -12.30 3.28
C GLU A 155 -13.69 -13.50 3.51
N ARG A 156 -12.96 -13.91 2.49
CA ARG A 156 -12.02 -15.04 2.55
C ARG A 156 -10.90 -14.80 3.56
N GLU A 157 -10.27 -13.63 3.50
CA GLU A 157 -9.15 -13.28 4.37
C GLU A 157 -9.59 -12.63 5.69
N LYS A 158 -10.90 -12.38 5.87
CA LYS A 158 -11.48 -11.74 7.06
C LYS A 158 -10.83 -10.39 7.38
N LEU A 159 -10.66 -9.56 6.36
CA LEU A 159 -10.02 -8.26 6.50
C LEU A 159 -10.83 -7.32 7.39
N SER A 160 -10.14 -6.44 8.11
CA SER A 160 -10.78 -5.40 8.90
C SER A 160 -11.20 -4.24 8.01
N VAL A 161 -12.50 -4.05 7.79
CA VAL A 161 -13.06 -2.99 6.94
C VAL A 161 -13.87 -2.01 7.76
N TYR A 162 -13.55 -0.73 7.62
CA TYR A 162 -14.29 0.40 8.19
C TYR A 162 -14.80 1.27 7.04
N THR A 163 -16.04 0.99 6.62
CA THR A 163 -16.67 1.72 5.52
C THR A 163 -16.93 3.18 5.88
N MET A 164 -17.16 4.03 4.85
CA MET A 164 -17.61 5.41 5.10
C MET A 164 -18.90 5.47 5.92
N GLU A 165 -19.79 4.49 5.76
CA GLU A 165 -20.99 4.38 6.61
C GLU A 165 -20.62 4.15 8.08
N THR A 166 -19.68 3.24 8.35
CA THR A 166 -19.15 3.00 9.71
C THR A 166 -18.56 4.27 10.31
N ILE A 167 -17.79 5.03 9.53
CA ILE A 167 -17.19 6.30 9.97
C ILE A 167 -18.26 7.33 10.24
N HIS A 168 -19.29 7.43 9.39
CA HIS A 168 -20.40 8.35 9.57
C HIS A 168 -21.21 8.05 10.85
N LEU A 169 -21.48 6.78 11.11
CA LEU A 169 -22.28 6.36 12.26
C LEU A 169 -21.54 6.40 13.60
N LYS A 170 -20.24 6.00 13.61
CA LYS A 170 -19.46 5.82 14.83
C LYS A 170 -18.36 6.86 15.05
N GLY A 171 -18.03 7.61 14.01
CA GLY A 171 -16.96 8.59 14.00
C GLY A 171 -15.57 7.96 13.76
N ILE A 172 -14.65 8.76 13.19
CA ILE A 172 -13.28 8.33 12.91
C ILE A 172 -12.49 8.00 14.20
N GLY A 173 -12.83 8.64 15.31
CA GLY A 173 -12.22 8.34 16.61
C GLY A 173 -12.46 6.91 17.08
N PHE A 174 -13.66 6.37 16.86
CA PHE A 174 -13.97 4.97 17.13
C PHE A 174 -13.08 4.04 16.29
N VAL A 175 -12.96 4.32 15.00
CA VAL A 175 -12.12 3.54 14.07
C VAL A 175 -10.66 3.54 14.52
N ALA A 176 -10.13 4.72 14.85
CA ALA A 176 -8.75 4.86 15.31
C ALA A 176 -8.46 4.07 16.59
N GLU A 177 -9.36 4.12 17.58
CA GLU A 177 -9.19 3.37 18.84
C GLU A 177 -9.36 1.85 18.64
N ASP A 178 -10.24 1.41 17.73
CA ASP A 178 -10.39 -0.01 17.42
C ASP A 178 -9.15 -0.57 16.71
N ILE A 179 -8.62 0.14 15.70
CA ILE A 179 -7.38 -0.22 15.03
C ILE A 179 -6.22 -0.27 16.03
N LYS A 180 -6.08 0.76 16.86
CA LYS A 180 -5.04 0.83 17.89
C LYS A 180 -5.12 -0.34 18.87
N ARG A 181 -6.33 -0.76 19.26
CA ARG A 181 -6.53 -1.93 20.12
C ARG A 181 -6.05 -3.20 19.43
N LYS A 182 -6.41 -3.39 18.14
CA LYS A 182 -6.00 -4.56 17.34
C LYS A 182 -4.49 -4.60 17.07
N LEU A 183 -3.85 -3.41 16.98
CA LEU A 183 -2.41 -3.28 16.76
C LEU A 183 -1.57 -3.40 18.04
N LYS A 184 -2.16 -3.30 19.25
CA LYS A 184 -1.42 -3.23 20.52
C LYS A 184 -0.63 -4.47 20.92
N ASP A 185 -0.90 -5.62 20.31
CA ASP A 185 -0.32 -6.89 20.74
C ASP A 185 1.07 -7.17 20.11
N GLY A 186 2.00 -6.21 20.24
CA GLY A 186 3.43 -6.47 20.02
C GLY A 186 4.01 -6.11 18.65
N ARG A 187 3.30 -5.32 17.82
CA ARG A 187 3.79 -4.96 16.48
C ARG A 187 4.80 -3.82 16.48
N SER A 188 5.82 -3.95 15.63
CA SER A 188 6.98 -3.05 15.60
C SER A 188 6.72 -1.73 14.88
N ALA A 189 5.75 -1.67 13.93
CA ALA A 189 5.49 -0.48 13.11
C ALA A 189 4.08 -0.47 12.54
N THR A 190 3.67 0.69 11.99
CA THR A 190 2.44 0.84 11.21
C THR A 190 2.73 1.73 9.99
N CYS A 191 2.35 1.25 8.81
CA CYS A 191 2.35 2.02 7.56
C CYS A 191 0.96 2.61 7.34
N ILE A 192 0.89 3.88 6.96
CA ILE A 192 -0.36 4.53 6.55
C ILE A 192 -0.23 4.91 5.09
N SER A 193 -1.19 4.48 4.26
CA SER A 193 -1.31 4.82 2.84
C SER A 193 -2.67 5.47 2.58
N ALA A 194 -2.69 6.54 1.77
CA ALA A 194 -3.89 7.32 1.44
C ALA A 194 -3.81 7.90 0.03
#